data_596495fb4c089992da23b98742fde311
#
_entry.id   596495fb4c089992da23b98742fde311
#
_cell.length_a   1.000
_cell.length_b   1.000
_cell.length_c   1.000
_cell.angle_alpha   90.00
_cell.angle_beta   90.00
_cell.angle_gamma   90.00
#
_symmetry.space_group_name_H-M   'P 1'
#
loop_
_entity.id
_entity.type
_entity.pdbx_description
1 polymer ?
#
loop_
_entity_poly.entity_id
_entity_poly.type
_entity_poly.pdbx_seq_one_letter_code
_entity_poly.pdbx_strand_id
1 'polypeptide(L)'
;MSAEHHERTAAEVVWEGDSLEVIRHFPGPVRQDLGAELRRLQEGGRPLNGRPMPSIGARVYELKEQDERAWYRVIYLAKVRNRIYILHCFEKRSAKTGKRDLALTKARLKRVQGRLAEEK
;
A
#
# COMPACT_ATOMS: atom_id res chain seq x y z
N MET A 1 17.03 -17.75 -24.47
CA MET A 1 16.53 -17.23 -24.54
C MET A 1 16.03 -16.58 -23.55
N SER A 2 15.91 -15.99 -23.41
CA SER A 2 15.53 -15.42 -22.46
C SER A 2 14.35 -14.71 -22.52
N ALA A 3 13.63 -15.02 -23.30
CA ALA A 3 12.39 -14.41 -23.49
C ALA A 3 11.60 -14.40 -22.27
N GLU A 4 11.89 -15.30 -21.46
CA GLU A 4 11.11 -15.41 -20.30
C GLU A 4 11.20 -14.25 -19.38
N HIS A 5 12.21 -13.47 -19.45
CA HIS A 5 12.21 -12.41 -18.52
C HIS A 5 11.22 -11.38 -18.86
N HIS A 6 10.75 -11.34 -20.06
CA HIS A 6 9.79 -10.33 -20.35
C HIS A 6 8.53 -10.59 -19.67
N GLU A 7 8.31 -11.80 -19.26
CA GLU A 7 7.07 -12.07 -18.66
C GLU A 7 6.98 -11.63 -17.26
N ARG A 8 8.09 -11.20 -16.69
CA ARG A 8 8.04 -10.66 -15.41
C ARG A 8 7.66 -9.25 -15.47
N THR A 9 6.43 -8.96 -15.57
CA THR A 9 5.92 -7.59 -15.55
C THR A 9 5.83 -7.10 -14.13
N ALA A 10 6.30 -5.90 -13.89
CA ALA A 10 6.15 -5.30 -12.57
C ALA A 10 4.68 -5.17 -12.22
N ALA A 11 4.35 -5.33 -10.96
CA ALA A 11 2.98 -5.21 -10.52
C ALA A 11 2.49 -3.78 -10.71
N GLU A 12 1.22 -3.65 -11.03
CA GLU A 12 0.59 -2.36 -11.17
C GLU A 12 0.17 -1.85 -9.79
N VAL A 13 0.36 -0.56 -9.54
CA VAL A 13 -0.13 0.07 -8.30
C VAL A 13 -1.45 0.73 -8.61
N VAL A 14 -2.48 0.36 -7.86
CA VAL A 14 -3.82 0.91 -8.01
C VAL A 14 -4.14 1.72 -6.75
N TRP A 15 -4.45 2.99 -6.93
CA TRP A 15 -4.67 3.91 -5.81
C TRP A 15 -6.16 4.01 -5.50
N GLU A 16 -6.54 3.71 -4.26
CA GLU A 16 -7.94 3.77 -3.86
C GLU A 16 -8.26 5.09 -3.18
N GLY A 17 -9.44 5.62 -3.46
CA GLY A 17 -9.90 6.86 -2.86
C GLY A 17 -8.91 7.99 -3.07
N ASP A 18 -8.59 8.70 -2.00
CA ASP A 18 -7.68 9.84 -2.05
C ASP A 18 -6.23 9.46 -1.76
N SER A 19 -5.88 8.18 -1.77
CA SER A 19 -4.57 7.74 -1.29
C SER A 19 -3.42 8.33 -2.09
N LEU A 20 -3.55 8.46 -3.40
CA LEU A 20 -2.49 9.05 -4.21
C LEU A 20 -2.31 10.53 -3.88
N GLU A 21 -3.40 11.24 -3.72
CA GLU A 21 -3.30 12.66 -3.40
C GLU A 21 -2.68 12.86 -2.03
N VAL A 22 -3.05 12.05 -1.06
CA VAL A 22 -2.51 12.16 0.29
C VAL A 22 -1.00 11.92 0.28
N ILE A 23 -0.54 10.85 -0.36
CA ILE A 23 0.89 10.53 -0.36
C ILE A 23 1.69 11.62 -1.08
N ARG A 24 1.11 12.26 -2.07
CA ARG A 24 1.77 13.35 -2.78
C ARG A 24 2.05 14.55 -1.89
N HIS A 25 1.34 14.69 -0.79
CA HIS A 25 1.53 15.80 0.14
C HIS A 25 2.43 15.44 1.32
N PHE A 26 2.93 14.21 1.39
CA PHE A 26 3.90 13.84 2.42
C PHE A 26 5.23 14.56 2.15
N PRO A 27 6.04 14.77 3.18
CA PRO A 27 7.36 15.40 2.98
C PRO A 27 8.19 14.65 1.95
N GLY A 28 9.01 15.39 1.20
CA GLY A 28 9.81 14.82 0.12
C GLY A 28 10.59 13.57 0.50
N PRO A 29 11.39 13.60 1.58
CA PRO A 29 12.14 12.41 1.96
C PRO A 29 11.27 11.21 2.27
N VAL A 30 10.13 11.44 2.93
CA VAL A 30 9.19 10.36 3.25
C VAL A 30 8.60 9.78 1.97
N ARG A 31 8.22 10.65 1.03
CA ARG A 31 7.69 10.19 -0.27
C ARG A 31 8.71 9.35 -1.02
N GLN A 32 9.97 9.75 -0.98
CA GLN A 32 11.03 9.00 -1.64
C GLN A 32 11.20 7.63 -1.03
N ASP A 33 11.19 7.53 0.30
CA ASP A 33 11.35 6.26 0.98
C ASP A 33 10.16 5.34 0.70
N LEU A 34 8.95 5.87 0.78
CA LEU A 34 7.76 5.08 0.48
C LEU A 34 7.72 4.66 -0.98
N GLY A 35 8.13 5.55 -1.88
CA GLY A 35 8.21 5.21 -3.30
C GLY A 35 9.17 4.08 -3.58
N ALA A 36 10.32 4.07 -2.89
CA ALA A 36 11.28 3.00 -3.04
C ALA A 36 10.71 1.66 -2.52
N GLU A 37 9.98 1.72 -1.41
CA GLU A 37 9.35 0.52 -0.86
C GLU A 37 8.28 -0.03 -1.83
N LEU A 38 7.47 0.85 -2.41
CA LEU A 38 6.46 0.43 -3.38
C LEU A 38 7.11 -0.18 -4.61
N ARG A 39 8.22 0.40 -5.06
CA ARG A 39 8.93 -0.16 -6.21
C ARG A 39 9.45 -1.56 -5.91
N ARG A 40 9.98 -1.79 -4.70
CA ARG A 40 10.39 -3.13 -4.30
C ARG A 40 9.24 -4.11 -4.39
N LEU A 41 8.06 -3.68 -3.92
CA LEU A 41 6.87 -4.52 -3.98
C LEU A 41 6.48 -4.82 -5.42
N GLN A 42 6.53 -3.81 -6.29
CA GLN A 42 6.19 -4.01 -7.70
C GLN A 42 7.12 -5.00 -8.37
N GLU A 43 8.37 -5.03 -7.93
CA GLU A 43 9.38 -5.90 -8.52
C GLU A 43 9.44 -7.27 -7.85
N GLY A 44 8.54 -7.54 -6.92
CA GLY A 44 8.49 -8.85 -6.29
C GLY A 44 9.31 -8.99 -5.03
N GLY A 45 9.94 -7.91 -4.57
CA GLY A 45 10.75 -7.94 -3.37
C GLY A 45 9.95 -7.66 -2.12
N ARG A 46 10.64 -7.62 -0.99
CA ARG A 46 10.03 -7.31 0.29
C ARG A 46 10.42 -5.91 0.71
N PRO A 47 9.47 -5.13 1.22
CA PRO A 47 9.81 -3.82 1.75
C PRO A 47 10.59 -3.96 3.05
N LEU A 48 11.40 -2.94 3.36
CA LEU A 48 12.19 -2.94 4.58
C LEU A 48 11.33 -2.63 5.80
N ASN A 49 10.34 -1.77 5.65
CA ASN A 49 9.50 -1.34 6.76
C ASN A 49 8.05 -1.75 6.59
N GLY A 50 7.85 -3.00 6.17
CA GLY A 50 6.51 -3.50 5.95
C GLY A 50 6.14 -4.55 6.97
N ARG A 51 4.86 -4.63 7.30
CA ARG A 51 4.38 -5.67 8.20
C ARG A 51 2.93 -6.01 7.90
N PRO A 52 2.51 -7.24 8.20
CA PRO A 52 1.14 -7.64 7.95
C PRO A 52 0.16 -6.98 8.91
N MET A 53 -1.07 -6.81 8.43
CA MET A 53 -2.18 -6.32 9.24
C MET A 53 -3.34 -7.30 9.16
N PRO A 54 -3.23 -8.45 9.81
CA PRO A 54 -4.26 -9.49 9.70
C PRO A 54 -5.60 -9.06 10.26
N SER A 55 -5.63 -8.09 11.15
CA SER A 55 -6.89 -7.60 11.69
C SER A 55 -7.73 -6.88 10.63
N ILE A 56 -7.11 -6.41 9.56
CA ILE A 56 -7.84 -5.78 8.47
C ILE A 56 -8.27 -6.83 7.46
N GLY A 57 -7.36 -7.70 7.09
CA GLY A 57 -7.68 -8.76 6.14
C GLY A 57 -6.45 -9.53 5.72
N ALA A 58 -6.69 -10.64 5.02
CA ALA A 58 -5.61 -11.44 4.48
C ALA A 58 -4.88 -10.65 3.40
N ARG A 59 -3.55 -10.76 3.39
CA ARG A 59 -2.70 -10.11 2.40
C ARG A 59 -2.70 -8.59 2.49
N VAL A 60 -3.16 -8.05 3.60
CA VAL A 60 -3.11 -6.61 3.85
C VAL A 60 -1.88 -6.32 4.69
N TYR A 61 -1.13 -5.30 4.28
CA TYR A 61 0.14 -4.93 4.90
C TYR A 61 0.21 -3.44 5.10
N GLU A 62 1.13 -3.02 5.92
CA GLU A 62 1.38 -1.61 6.20
C GLU A 62 2.84 -1.29 5.94
N LEU A 63 3.10 -0.20 5.23
CA LEU A 63 4.42 0.43 5.20
C LEU A 63 4.39 1.59 6.18
N LYS A 64 5.46 1.77 6.92
CA LYS A 64 5.52 2.81 7.94
C LYS A 64 6.85 3.55 7.85
N GLU A 65 6.78 4.86 7.76
CA GLU A 65 7.95 5.73 7.81
C GLU A 65 7.73 6.79 8.86
N GLN A 66 8.80 7.38 9.32
CA GLN A 66 8.72 8.36 10.39
C GLN A 66 9.73 9.46 10.14
N ASP A 67 9.33 10.70 10.43
CA ASP A 67 10.28 11.81 10.56
C ASP A 67 10.09 12.42 11.95
N GLU A 68 10.70 13.57 12.20
CA GLU A 68 10.61 14.18 13.52
C GLU A 68 9.25 14.75 13.82
N ARG A 69 8.35 14.82 12.85
CA ARG A 69 7.03 15.38 13.07
C ARG A 69 5.95 14.34 13.24
N ALA A 70 6.02 13.24 12.51
CA ALA A 70 4.89 12.33 12.43
C ALA A 70 5.30 10.95 11.96
N TRP A 71 4.35 10.04 12.04
CA TRP A 71 4.40 8.73 11.41
C TRP A 71 3.61 8.81 10.13
N TYR A 72 4.10 8.17 9.06
CA TYR A 72 3.46 8.16 7.74
C TYR A 72 3.22 6.71 7.38
N ARG A 73 1.98 6.40 7.01
CA ARG A 73 1.59 5.03 6.79
C ARG A 73 0.91 4.84 5.46
N VAL A 74 1.16 3.68 4.86
CA VAL A 74 0.51 3.25 3.63
C VAL A 74 0.01 1.85 3.87
N ILE A 75 -1.30 1.64 3.78
CA ILE A 75 -1.89 0.32 3.94
C ILE A 75 -2.31 -0.19 2.57
N TYR A 76 -1.92 -1.41 2.24
CA TYR A 76 -2.13 -1.93 0.91
C TYR A 76 -2.51 -3.41 0.93
N LEU A 77 -3.21 -3.81 -0.13
CA LEU A 77 -3.53 -5.21 -0.39
C LEU A 77 -2.50 -5.71 -1.40
N ALA A 78 -1.77 -6.76 -1.03
CA ALA A 78 -0.62 -7.22 -1.80
C ALA A 78 -1.02 -8.18 -2.90
N LYS A 79 -0.49 -7.92 -4.06
CA LYS A 79 -0.37 -8.87 -5.17
C LYS A 79 -1.56 -9.72 -5.49
N VAL A 80 -2.67 -9.11 -5.79
CA VAL A 80 -3.82 -9.80 -6.35
C VAL A 80 -3.83 -9.52 -7.84
N ARG A 81 -3.69 -10.57 -8.64
CA ARG A 81 -3.65 -10.45 -10.11
C ARG A 81 -2.58 -9.47 -10.59
N ASN A 82 -1.43 -9.57 -9.94
CA ASN A 82 -0.27 -8.71 -10.22
C ASN A 82 -0.58 -7.23 -10.01
N ARG A 83 -1.42 -6.92 -9.03
CA ARG A 83 -1.73 -5.55 -8.63
C ARG A 83 -1.51 -5.37 -7.15
N ILE A 84 -1.13 -4.16 -6.78
CA ILE A 84 -0.98 -3.74 -5.39
C ILE A 84 -1.98 -2.62 -5.19
N TYR A 85 -2.99 -2.84 -4.35
CA TYR A 85 -4.02 -1.84 -4.13
C TYR A 85 -3.66 -1.02 -2.91
N ILE A 86 -3.41 0.27 -3.12
CA ILE A 86 -3.12 1.17 -2.00
C ILE A 86 -4.46 1.61 -1.43
N LEU A 87 -4.77 1.09 -0.26
CA LEU A 87 -6.08 1.30 0.35
C LEU A 87 -6.16 2.65 1.06
N HIS A 88 -5.10 3.05 1.75
CA HIS A 88 -5.17 4.26 2.56
C HIS A 88 -3.76 4.75 2.87
N CYS A 89 -3.57 6.06 2.75
CA CYS A 89 -2.33 6.73 3.17
C CYS A 89 -2.71 7.79 4.18
N PHE A 90 -1.95 7.90 5.26
CA PHE A 90 -2.27 8.89 6.28
C PHE A 90 -1.05 9.18 7.14
N GLU A 91 -1.07 10.33 7.80
CA GLU A 91 -0.03 10.66 8.76
C GLU A 91 -0.64 10.75 10.15
N LYS A 92 0.17 10.40 11.15
CA LYS A 92 -0.26 10.40 12.53
C LYS A 92 0.86 10.86 13.42
N ARG A 93 0.52 11.58 14.46
CA ARG A 93 1.51 11.98 15.44
C ARG A 93 1.77 10.90 16.46
N SER A 94 0.87 9.94 16.59
CA SER A 94 1.06 8.79 17.47
C SER A 94 1.32 7.54 16.65
N ALA A 95 1.96 6.54 17.24
CA ALA A 95 2.27 5.31 16.55
C ALA A 95 1.04 4.45 16.26
N LYS A 96 -0.07 4.69 16.97
CA LYS A 96 -1.26 3.87 16.82
C LYS A 96 -2.10 4.28 15.63
N THR A 97 -2.63 3.31 14.90
CA THR A 97 -3.61 3.57 13.85
C THR A 97 -4.96 3.81 14.51
N GLY A 98 -5.56 4.95 14.22
CA GLY A 98 -6.84 5.31 14.83
C GLY A 98 -8.00 4.54 14.24
N LYS A 99 -9.12 4.57 14.96
CA LYS A 99 -10.32 3.86 14.54
C LYS A 99 -10.84 4.34 13.19
N ARG A 100 -10.75 5.64 12.96
CA ARG A 100 -11.23 6.23 11.72
C ARG A 100 -10.43 5.73 10.52
N ASP A 101 -9.10 5.68 10.66
CA ASP A 101 -8.25 5.19 9.59
C ASP A 101 -8.48 3.71 9.33
N LEU A 102 -8.68 2.93 10.39
CA LEU A 102 -8.97 1.52 10.25
C LEU A 102 -10.32 1.29 9.54
N ALA A 103 -11.33 2.05 9.92
CA ALA A 103 -12.66 1.91 9.32
C ALA A 103 -12.62 2.26 7.85
N LEU A 104 -11.93 3.34 7.49
CA LEU A 104 -11.81 3.75 6.09
C LEU A 104 -11.06 2.70 5.27
N THR A 105 -9.98 2.17 5.85
CA THR A 105 -9.21 1.12 5.19
C THR A 105 -10.07 -0.11 4.93
N LYS A 106 -10.85 -0.54 5.92
CA LYS A 106 -11.71 -1.71 5.77
C LYS A 106 -12.79 -1.47 4.71
N ALA A 107 -13.35 -0.27 4.66
CA ALA A 107 -14.36 0.05 3.66
C ALA A 107 -13.76 -0.01 2.26
N ARG A 108 -12.56 0.50 2.09
CA ARG A 108 -11.91 0.47 0.77
C ARG A 108 -11.51 -0.93 0.37
N LEU A 109 -11.06 -1.74 1.32
CA LEU A 109 -10.76 -3.14 1.05
C LEU A 109 -12.01 -3.86 0.53
N LYS A 110 -13.14 -3.61 1.18
CA LYS A 110 -14.39 -4.24 0.78
C LYS A 110 -14.76 -3.87 -0.65
N ARG A 111 -14.59 -2.61 -1.03
CA ARG A 111 -14.85 -2.18 -2.40
C ARG A 111 -13.93 -2.86 -3.40
N VAL A 112 -12.65 -2.98 -3.07
CA VAL A 112 -11.70 -3.65 -3.94
C VAL A 112 -12.10 -5.12 -4.10
N GLN A 113 -12.44 -5.78 -3.01
CA GLN A 113 -12.84 -7.18 -3.05
C GLN A 113 -14.10 -7.36 -3.91
N GLY A 114 -15.02 -6.42 -3.83
CA GLY A 114 -16.21 -6.46 -4.68
C GLY A 114 -15.87 -6.36 -6.15
N ARG A 115 -14.99 -5.44 -6.51
CA ARG A 115 -14.56 -5.30 -7.90
C ARG A 115 -13.82 -6.55 -8.39
N LEU A 116 -12.96 -7.11 -7.52
CA LEU A 116 -12.22 -8.32 -7.88
C LEU A 116 -13.16 -9.50 -8.13
N ALA A 117 -14.22 -9.60 -7.34
CA ALA A 117 -15.19 -10.66 -7.51
C ALA A 117 -15.90 -10.56 -8.86
N GLU A 118 -16.01 -9.35 -9.41
CA GLU A 118 -16.65 -9.16 -10.71
C GLU A 118 -15.71 -9.39 -11.88
N GLU A 119 -14.42 -9.47 -11.64
CA GLU A 119 -13.44 -9.65 -12.70
C GLU A 119 -13.20 -11.10 -13.01
N LYS A 120 -14.11 -11.85 -13.27
CA LYS A 120 -13.83 -13.28 -13.51
C LYS A 120 -13.35 -13.62 -14.89
#